data_b00550b7f7db1a4811035c6a686ba4d5
#
_entry.id   b00550b7f7db1a4811035c6a686ba4d5
#
_cell.length_a   1.000
_cell.length_b   1.000
_cell.length_c   1.000
_cell.angle_alpha   90.00
_cell.angle_beta   90.00
_cell.angle_gamma   90.00
#
_symmetry.space_group_name_H-M   'P 1'
#
loop_
_entity.id
_entity.type
_entity.pdbx_description
1 polymer ?
#
loop_
_entity_poly.entity_id
_entity_poly.type
_entity_poly.pdbx_seq_one_letter_code
_entity_poly.pdbx_strand_id
1 'polypeptide(L)'
;MKGFTANIEKETLENNFFRKVLYTARHSQLVLMSLKPNEEIGLETHEKNDQFFRIEAGHGKCMVDGNEYEVKDGDVVIVPAGAKHNVINTSGTEALKLYTLYSPPDHKDAIVHQTKKEAEENDIEFDGVTTE
;
A
#
# COMPACT_ATOMS: atom_id res chain seq x y z
N MET A 1 -8.74 -18.19 16.24
CA MET A 1 -8.60 -17.01 15.35
C MET A 1 -9.91 -16.25 15.24
N LYS A 2 -9.84 -14.95 15.31
CA LYS A 2 -11.01 -14.07 15.19
C LYS A 2 -11.17 -13.51 13.76
N GLY A 3 -10.12 -13.51 12.98
CA GLY A 3 -10.07 -12.81 11.72
C GLY A 3 -10.03 -11.29 11.93
N PHE A 4 -10.31 -10.54 10.86
CA PHE A 4 -10.29 -9.08 10.90
C PHE A 4 -11.50 -8.54 10.14
N THR A 5 -12.16 -7.56 10.72
CA THR A 5 -13.24 -6.83 10.07
C THR A 5 -13.15 -5.35 10.42
N ALA A 6 -13.39 -4.52 9.42
CA ALA A 6 -13.40 -3.06 9.57
C ALA A 6 -14.15 -2.43 8.41
N ASN A 7 -14.55 -1.17 8.57
CA ASN A 7 -14.94 -0.36 7.41
C ASN A 7 -13.67 0.12 6.74
N ILE A 8 -13.28 -0.51 5.65
CA ILE A 8 -11.98 -0.24 5.02
C ILE A 8 -11.90 1.16 4.42
N GLU A 9 -12.99 1.69 3.88
CA GLU A 9 -13.03 3.06 3.39
C GLU A 9 -12.73 4.04 4.53
N LYS A 10 -13.41 3.90 5.67
CA LYS A 10 -13.20 4.76 6.84
C LYS A 10 -11.76 4.67 7.33
N GLU A 11 -11.23 3.46 7.50
CA GLU A 11 -9.85 3.27 7.96
C GLU A 11 -8.85 3.92 7.02
N THR A 12 -9.06 3.78 5.71
CA THR A 12 -8.18 4.35 4.69
C THR A 12 -8.24 5.87 4.68
N LEU A 13 -9.45 6.45 4.74
CA LEU A 13 -9.62 7.90 4.72
C LEU A 13 -9.06 8.59 5.97
N GLU A 14 -9.14 7.93 7.12
CA GLU A 14 -8.62 8.46 8.38
C GLU A 14 -7.11 8.27 8.56
N ASN A 15 -6.49 7.40 7.75
CA ASN A 15 -5.06 7.14 7.85
C ASN A 15 -4.23 8.29 7.25
N ASN A 16 -3.32 8.84 8.06
CA ASN A 16 -2.37 9.86 7.63
C ASN A 16 -0.91 9.35 7.62
N PHE A 17 -0.70 8.09 7.94
CA PHE A 17 0.64 7.51 7.93
C PHE A 17 1.02 7.02 6.54
N PHE A 18 2.29 7.11 6.20
CA PHE A 18 2.78 6.60 4.93
C PHE A 18 2.43 5.12 4.77
N ARG A 19 2.66 4.31 5.81
CA ARG A 19 2.34 2.87 5.81
C ARG A 19 1.84 2.44 7.19
N LYS A 20 0.73 1.71 7.20
CA LYS A 20 0.21 1.11 8.42
C LYS A 20 -0.33 -0.28 8.13
N VAL A 21 0.37 -1.29 8.63
CA VAL A 21 -0.11 -2.68 8.53
C VAL A 21 -1.28 -2.87 9.47
N LEU A 22 -2.42 -3.28 8.93
CA LEU A 22 -3.64 -3.53 9.71
C LEU A 22 -3.76 -4.98 10.16
N TYR A 23 -3.51 -5.91 9.26
CA TYR A 23 -3.69 -7.34 9.53
C TYR A 23 -2.82 -8.18 8.63
N THR A 24 -2.15 -9.15 9.21
CA THR A 24 -1.30 -10.09 8.52
C THR A 24 -1.83 -11.49 8.71
N ALA A 25 -2.36 -12.08 7.64
CA ALA A 25 -2.73 -13.48 7.59
C ALA A 25 -1.58 -14.28 6.96
N ARG A 26 -1.74 -15.60 6.87
CA ARG A 26 -0.69 -16.46 6.31
C ARG A 26 -0.40 -16.17 4.84
N HIS A 27 -1.43 -15.87 4.06
CA HIS A 27 -1.33 -15.74 2.59
C HIS A 27 -1.68 -14.34 2.07
N SER A 28 -1.99 -13.39 2.95
CA SER A 28 -2.31 -12.02 2.56
C SER A 28 -2.05 -11.06 3.70
N GLN A 29 -1.83 -9.79 3.35
CA GLN A 29 -1.58 -8.72 4.32
C GLN A 29 -2.26 -7.45 3.86
N LEU A 30 -3.06 -6.86 4.75
CA LEU A 30 -3.78 -5.61 4.50
C LEU A 30 -2.99 -4.44 5.07
N VAL A 31 -2.71 -3.44 4.22
CA VAL A 31 -1.88 -2.29 4.57
C VAL A 31 -2.55 -1.01 4.09
N LEU A 32 -2.58 0.00 4.95
CA LEU A 32 -3.02 1.35 4.58
C LEU A 32 -1.83 2.20 4.18
N MET A 33 -2.03 3.08 3.20
CA MET A 33 -1.04 4.06 2.80
C MET A 33 -1.66 5.43 2.54
N SER A 34 -0.91 6.47 2.87
CA SER A 34 -1.24 7.85 2.53
C SER A 34 0.00 8.53 1.96
N LEU A 35 -0.11 9.01 0.74
CA LEU A 35 0.96 9.75 0.08
C LEU A 35 0.65 11.24 0.14
N LYS A 36 1.63 12.02 0.58
CA LYS A 36 1.53 13.49 0.60
C LYS A 36 1.49 14.03 -0.83
N PRO A 37 1.05 15.29 -1.04
CA PRO A 37 1.12 15.90 -2.37
C PRO A 37 2.49 15.73 -3.01
N ASN A 38 2.50 15.33 -4.27
CA ASN A 38 3.70 15.07 -5.09
C ASN A 38 4.60 13.92 -4.60
N GLU A 39 4.21 13.18 -3.57
CA GLU A 39 4.97 12.05 -3.06
C GLU A 39 4.69 10.80 -3.90
N GLU A 40 5.68 9.94 -3.99
CA GLU A 40 5.53 8.63 -4.64
C GLU A 40 6.04 7.53 -3.72
N ILE A 41 5.55 6.30 -3.94
CA ILE A 41 6.07 5.13 -3.21
C ILE A 41 7.52 4.90 -3.61
N GLY A 42 7.83 5.05 -4.88
CA GLY A 42 9.11 4.73 -5.49
C GLY A 42 9.01 3.50 -6.37
N LEU A 43 9.92 3.39 -7.31
CA LEU A 43 9.95 2.26 -8.23
C LEU A 43 10.40 1.00 -7.48
N GLU A 44 9.55 -0.02 -7.48
CA GLU A 44 9.80 -1.28 -6.76
C GLU A 44 9.44 -2.49 -7.61
N THR A 45 10.01 -3.63 -7.23
CA THR A 45 9.65 -4.94 -7.77
C THR A 45 9.50 -5.90 -6.60
N HIS A 46 8.34 -6.54 -6.48
CA HIS A 46 8.10 -7.60 -5.51
C HIS A 46 8.08 -8.94 -6.24
N GLU A 47 9.18 -9.68 -6.17
CA GLU A 47 9.34 -10.93 -6.92
C GLU A 47 8.41 -12.04 -6.43
N LYS A 48 8.00 -12.00 -5.16
CA LYS A 48 7.24 -13.06 -4.50
C LYS A 48 5.80 -12.72 -4.20
N ASN A 49 5.39 -11.47 -4.44
CA ASN A 49 4.07 -10.98 -4.02
C ASN A 49 3.28 -10.47 -5.19
N ASP A 50 2.04 -10.90 -5.31
CA ASP A 50 1.05 -10.13 -6.04
C ASP A 50 0.61 -8.98 -5.15
N GLN A 51 0.29 -7.84 -5.73
CA GLN A 51 -0.13 -6.68 -4.98
C GLN A 51 -1.39 -6.06 -5.60
N PHE A 52 -2.37 -5.80 -4.74
CA PHE A 52 -3.63 -5.17 -5.11
C PHE A 52 -3.66 -3.79 -4.48
N PHE A 53 -3.95 -2.75 -5.25
CA PHE A 53 -4.15 -1.40 -4.76
C PHE A 53 -5.59 -0.95 -5.02
N ARG A 54 -6.23 -0.33 -4.03
CA ARG A 54 -7.51 0.37 -4.19
C ARG A 54 -7.33 1.82 -3.73
N ILE A 55 -7.73 2.78 -4.59
CA ILE A 55 -7.67 4.21 -4.29
C ILE A 55 -9.01 4.62 -3.66
N GLU A 56 -8.94 5.26 -2.48
CA GLU A 56 -10.12 5.73 -1.74
C GLU A 56 -10.26 7.26 -1.76
N ALA A 57 -9.19 8.02 -1.98
CA ALA A 57 -9.23 9.48 -2.09
C ALA A 57 -8.04 10.01 -2.87
N GLY A 58 -8.25 11.14 -3.52
CA GLY A 58 -7.22 11.79 -4.33
C GLY A 58 -7.15 11.23 -5.74
N HIS A 59 -6.09 11.61 -6.44
CA HIS A 59 -5.81 11.11 -7.78
C HIS A 59 -4.31 11.00 -7.98
N GLY A 60 -3.91 10.10 -8.84
CA GLY A 60 -2.50 9.85 -9.08
C GLY A 60 -2.27 9.05 -10.35
N LYS A 61 -1.08 8.45 -10.41
CA LYS A 61 -0.65 7.63 -11.52
C LYS A 61 -0.03 6.35 -10.97
N CYS A 62 -0.37 5.23 -11.59
CA CYS A 62 0.31 3.95 -11.35
C CYS A 62 1.07 3.53 -12.58
N MET A 63 2.26 2.99 -12.38
CA MET A 63 3.09 2.43 -13.44
C MET A 63 3.28 0.94 -13.18
N VAL A 64 3.05 0.12 -14.21
CA VAL A 64 3.26 -1.33 -14.14
C VAL A 64 3.99 -1.76 -15.41
N ASP A 65 5.24 -2.19 -15.28
CA ASP A 65 6.10 -2.61 -16.39
C ASP A 65 6.09 -1.62 -17.57
N GLY A 66 6.25 -0.32 -17.26
CA GLY A 66 6.28 0.74 -18.27
C GLY A 66 4.91 1.21 -18.76
N ASN A 67 3.83 0.56 -18.37
CA ASN A 67 2.48 1.02 -18.67
C ASN A 67 2.03 2.03 -17.61
N GLU A 68 1.45 3.14 -18.03
CA GLU A 68 0.97 4.18 -17.14
C GLU A 68 -0.56 4.19 -17.10
N TYR A 69 -1.11 4.32 -15.89
CA TYR A 69 -2.54 4.41 -15.65
C TYR A 69 -2.84 5.57 -14.71
N GLU A 70 -3.78 6.44 -15.11
CA GLU A 70 -4.31 7.44 -14.19
C GLU A 70 -5.31 6.77 -13.26
N VAL A 71 -5.24 7.10 -11.96
CA VAL A 71 -6.07 6.49 -10.94
C VAL A 71 -6.69 7.56 -10.04
N LYS A 72 -7.88 7.27 -9.57
CA LYS A 72 -8.64 8.11 -8.64
C LYS A 72 -9.52 7.23 -7.76
N ASP A 73 -10.30 7.84 -6.87
CA ASP A 73 -11.24 7.15 -6.00
C ASP A 73 -12.06 6.10 -6.76
N GLY A 74 -12.07 4.89 -6.24
CA GLY A 74 -12.79 3.75 -6.81
C GLY A 74 -11.96 2.87 -7.73
N ASP A 75 -10.77 3.33 -8.14
CA ASP A 75 -9.93 2.57 -9.07
C ASP A 75 -9.09 1.50 -8.36
N VAL A 76 -8.84 0.44 -9.08
CA VAL A 76 -8.04 -0.71 -8.65
C VAL A 76 -6.88 -0.90 -9.61
N VAL A 77 -5.71 -1.23 -9.06
CA VAL A 77 -4.58 -1.70 -9.85
C VAL A 77 -4.09 -3.01 -9.24
N ILE A 78 -3.91 -4.01 -10.08
CA ILE A 78 -3.29 -5.28 -9.67
C ILE A 78 -1.92 -5.36 -10.31
N VAL A 79 -0.91 -5.56 -9.46
CA VAL A 79 0.48 -5.73 -9.89
C VAL A 79 0.87 -7.17 -9.67
N PRO A 80 1.06 -7.96 -10.73
CA PRO A 80 1.51 -9.34 -10.58
C PRO A 80 2.94 -9.41 -10.08
N ALA A 81 3.27 -10.48 -9.37
CA ALA A 81 4.63 -10.72 -8.88
C ALA A 81 5.65 -10.57 -10.00
N GLY A 82 6.76 -9.88 -9.72
CA GLY A 82 7.84 -9.63 -10.68
C GLY A 82 7.67 -8.37 -11.53
N ALA A 83 6.50 -7.75 -11.56
CA ALA A 83 6.31 -6.52 -12.33
C ALA A 83 6.91 -5.32 -11.60
N LYS A 84 7.67 -4.52 -12.34
CA LYS A 84 8.22 -3.25 -11.83
C LYS A 84 7.10 -2.21 -11.79
N HIS A 85 6.90 -1.56 -10.64
CA HIS A 85 5.76 -0.67 -10.46
C HIS A 85 6.06 0.52 -9.55
N ASN A 86 5.19 1.53 -9.63
CA ASN A 86 5.23 2.71 -8.78
C ASN A 86 3.83 3.29 -8.65
N VAL A 87 3.56 3.96 -7.54
CA VAL A 87 2.35 4.75 -7.31
C VAL A 87 2.78 6.17 -6.99
N ILE A 88 2.23 7.13 -7.72
CA ILE A 88 2.63 8.53 -7.64
C ILE A 88 1.40 9.39 -7.34
N ASN A 89 1.48 10.22 -6.30
CA ASN A 89 0.48 11.25 -6.06
C ASN A 89 0.80 12.44 -6.97
N THR A 90 -0.05 12.68 -7.96
CA THR A 90 0.14 13.77 -8.93
C THR A 90 -0.53 15.06 -8.51
N SER A 91 -1.26 15.08 -7.38
CA SER A 91 -1.84 16.30 -6.83
C SER A 91 -0.78 17.11 -6.08
N GLY A 92 -0.75 18.42 -6.29
CA GLY A 92 0.08 19.34 -5.51
C GLY A 92 -0.56 19.80 -4.20
N THR A 93 -1.79 19.40 -3.90
CA THR A 93 -2.58 19.92 -2.77
C THR A 93 -3.23 18.86 -1.90
N GLU A 94 -3.58 17.70 -2.45
CA GLU A 94 -4.33 16.66 -1.75
C GLU A 94 -3.53 15.39 -1.56
N ALA A 95 -3.79 14.69 -0.45
CA ALA A 95 -3.21 13.37 -0.21
C ALA A 95 -3.84 12.33 -1.14
N LEU A 96 -3.06 11.33 -1.51
CA LEU A 96 -3.53 10.12 -2.18
C LEU A 96 -3.65 9.02 -1.12
N LYS A 97 -4.88 8.58 -0.88
CA LYS A 97 -5.16 7.57 0.15
C LYS A 97 -5.60 6.27 -0.47
N LEU A 98 -4.97 5.20 -0.05
CA LEU A 98 -5.18 3.88 -0.62
C LEU A 98 -4.97 2.79 0.41
N TYR A 99 -5.52 1.62 0.12
CA TYR A 99 -5.10 0.41 0.80
C TYR A 99 -4.55 -0.59 -0.19
N THR A 100 -3.72 -1.48 0.30
CA THR A 100 -3.08 -2.48 -0.53
C THR A 100 -3.13 -3.85 0.15
N LEU A 101 -3.21 -4.88 -0.66
CA LEU A 101 -3.11 -6.27 -0.22
C LEU A 101 -1.89 -6.90 -0.87
N TYR A 102 -1.01 -7.44 -0.05
CA TYR A 102 0.10 -8.27 -0.49
C TYR A 102 -0.27 -9.75 -0.37
N SER A 103 0.02 -10.53 -1.37
CA SER A 103 -0.22 -11.97 -1.39
C SER A 103 1.01 -12.70 -1.92
N PRO A 104 1.81 -13.33 -1.04
CA PRO A 104 1.76 -13.39 0.43
C PRO A 104 2.19 -12.07 1.11
N PRO A 105 2.22 -12.01 2.45
CA PRO A 105 2.67 -10.82 3.18
C PRO A 105 4.07 -10.36 2.80
N ASP A 106 4.30 -9.05 2.84
CA ASP A 106 5.58 -8.43 2.48
C ASP A 106 6.29 -7.77 3.67
N HIS A 107 5.54 -7.17 4.58
CA HIS A 107 6.08 -6.44 5.72
C HIS A 107 5.91 -7.21 7.01
N LYS A 108 6.76 -6.90 8.01
CA LYS A 108 6.56 -7.40 9.36
C LYS A 108 5.21 -6.95 9.90
N ASP A 109 4.53 -7.82 10.63
CA ASP A 109 3.22 -7.50 11.23
C ASP A 109 3.30 -6.27 12.13
N ALA A 110 2.21 -5.49 12.15
CA ALA A 110 2.01 -4.32 13.00
C ALA A 110 2.95 -3.13 12.71
N ILE A 111 3.70 -3.14 11.60
CA ILE A 111 4.54 -2.01 11.24
C ILE A 111 3.69 -0.76 11.01
N VAL A 112 4.17 0.36 11.55
CA VAL A 112 3.66 1.70 11.28
C VAL A 112 4.84 2.60 10.92
N HIS A 113 4.81 3.16 9.72
CA HIS A 113 5.75 4.19 9.28
C HIS A 113 4.98 5.48 9.07
N GLN A 114 5.25 6.49 9.89
CA GLN A 114 4.54 7.76 9.81
C GLN A 114 4.89 8.52 8.54
N THR A 115 6.14 8.41 8.08
CA THR A 115 6.65 9.10 6.90
C THR A 115 7.33 8.13 5.93
N LYS A 116 7.45 8.54 4.68
CA LYS A 116 8.20 7.78 3.68
C LYS A 116 9.66 7.59 4.10
N LYS A 117 10.28 8.62 4.67
CA LYS A 117 11.66 8.57 5.17
C LYS A 117 11.81 7.47 6.22
N GLU A 118 10.90 7.40 7.18
CA GLU A 118 10.88 6.35 8.19
C GLU A 118 10.77 4.96 7.58
N ALA A 119 9.91 4.81 6.55
CA ALA A 119 9.76 3.55 5.83
C ALA A 119 11.04 3.13 5.12
N GLU A 120 11.76 4.08 4.51
CA GLU A 120 13.03 3.81 3.83
C GLU A 120 14.14 3.41 4.80
N GLU A 121 14.13 3.98 6.00
CA GLU A 121 15.15 3.72 7.04
C GLU A 121 14.87 2.44 7.83
N ASN A 122 13.60 2.02 7.93
CA ASN A 122 13.16 0.93 8.80
C ASN A 122 12.30 -0.10 8.05
N ASP A 123 12.69 -0.46 6.84
CA ASP A 123 11.97 -1.46 6.08
C ASP A 123 12.30 -2.86 6.63
N ILE A 124 11.33 -3.44 7.34
CA ILE A 124 11.44 -4.76 7.93
C ILE A 124 10.48 -5.72 7.20
N GLU A 125 11.05 -6.76 6.62
CA GLU A 125 10.30 -7.75 5.87
C GLU A 125 9.46 -8.65 6.78
N PHE A 126 8.47 -9.29 6.16
CA PHE A 126 7.65 -10.30 6.80
C PHE A 126 8.54 -11.44 7.31
N ASP A 127 8.38 -11.77 8.59
CA ASP A 127 9.18 -12.78 9.30
C ASP A 127 8.43 -14.09 9.53
N GLY A 128 7.27 -14.27 8.92
CA GLY A 128 6.42 -15.43 9.11
C GLY A 128 5.45 -15.33 10.27
N VAL A 129 5.53 -14.27 11.07
CA VAL A 129 4.61 -14.06 12.21
C VAL A 129 3.36 -13.31 11.72
N THR A 130 2.21 -13.93 11.94
CA THR A 130 0.91 -13.37 11.61
C THR A 130 0.30 -12.64 12.80
N THR A 131 -0.76 -11.86 12.55
CA THR A 131 -1.45 -11.11 13.61
C THR A 131 -2.05 -12.03 14.68
N GLU A 132 -2.51 -13.21 14.28
CA GLU A 132 -3.08 -14.21 15.20
C GLU A 132 -2.31 -15.52 15.20
#